data_04f2c98e71a784e6bfbb6c6e12212d56
#
_entry.id   04f2c98e71a784e6bfbb6c6e12212d56
#
_cell.length_a   1.000
_cell.length_b   1.000
_cell.length_c   1.000
_cell.angle_alpha   90.00
_cell.angle_beta   90.00
_cell.angle_gamma   90.00
#
_symmetry.space_group_name_H-M   'P 1'
#
loop_
_entity.id
_entity.type
_entity.pdbx_description
1 polymer ?
#
loop_
_entity_poly.entity_id
_entity_poly.type
_entity_poly.pdbx_seq_one_letter_code
_entity_poly.pdbx_strand_id
1 'polypeptide(L)'
;MYTIRRTKDFEISIKRLARSGIKISLKKKIEQTIDLLASGKRLPESYKDHQLNGELSKYRECHIKGDLLLIYKIERESLVLILVNIGSHSQLF
;
A
#
# COMPACT_ATOMS: atom_id res chain seq x y z
N MET A 1 1.93 9.62 -13.77
CA MET A 1 2.88 8.65 -13.25
C MET A 1 3.62 9.20 -12.04
N TYR A 2 3.81 8.38 -11.03
CA TYR A 2 4.34 8.84 -9.75
C TYR A 2 5.68 8.23 -9.43
N THR A 3 6.57 9.02 -8.80
CA THR A 3 7.79 8.51 -8.22
C THR A 3 7.45 7.84 -6.90
N ILE A 4 7.98 6.64 -6.65
CA ILE A 4 7.68 5.88 -5.45
C ILE A 4 8.64 6.25 -4.33
N ARG A 5 8.09 6.57 -3.16
CA ARG A 5 8.83 6.76 -1.91
C ARG A 5 8.32 5.79 -0.88
N ARG A 6 9.19 5.33 -0.02
CA ARG A 6 8.86 4.37 1.04
C ARG A 6 9.20 4.99 2.38
N THR A 7 8.27 4.92 3.32
CA THR A 7 8.58 5.30 4.70
C THR A 7 9.44 4.22 5.34
N LYS A 8 10.10 4.58 6.42
CA LYS A 8 10.85 3.63 7.24
C LYS A 8 9.94 2.52 7.77
N ASP A 9 8.74 2.87 8.20
CA ASP A 9 7.77 1.90 8.70
C ASP A 9 7.38 0.89 7.61
N PHE A 10 7.16 1.38 6.40
CA PHE A 10 6.86 0.50 5.27
C PHE A 10 8.02 -0.48 5.03
N GLU A 11 9.25 -0.01 5.02
CA GLU A 11 10.42 -0.86 4.78
C GLU A 11 10.59 -1.93 5.86
N ILE A 12 10.37 -1.57 7.11
CA ILE A 12 10.40 -2.53 8.22
C ILE A 12 9.32 -3.59 8.05
N SER A 13 8.11 -3.15 7.74
CA SER A 13 6.96 -4.05 7.58
C SER A 13 7.12 -4.99 6.40
N ILE A 14 7.59 -4.48 5.25
CA ILE A 14 7.77 -5.34 4.06
C ILE A 14 8.86 -6.39 4.27
N LYS A 15 9.93 -6.04 4.98
CA LYS A 15 10.98 -7.00 5.32
C LYS A 15 10.46 -8.08 6.27
N ARG A 16 9.67 -7.68 7.26
CA ARG A 16 9.03 -8.62 8.18
C ARG A 16 8.12 -9.59 7.43
N LEU A 17 7.33 -9.06 6.51
CA LEU A 17 6.44 -9.86 5.70
C LEU A 17 7.21 -10.86 4.84
N ALA A 18 8.31 -10.43 4.22
CA ALA A 18 9.14 -11.30 3.41
C ALA A 18 9.74 -12.44 4.26
N ARG A 19 10.17 -12.15 5.49
CA ARG A 19 10.71 -13.15 6.41
C ARG A 19 9.67 -14.16 6.88
N SER A 20 8.40 -13.80 6.85
CA SER A 20 7.33 -14.72 7.27
C SER A 20 7.06 -15.83 6.27
N GLY A 21 7.73 -15.81 5.12
CA GLY A 21 7.59 -16.86 4.13
C GLY A 21 6.36 -16.74 3.26
N ILE A 22 6.01 -15.53 2.84
CA ILE A 22 4.85 -15.32 1.97
C ILE A 22 5.05 -16.02 0.63
N LYS A 23 3.93 -16.44 0.04
CA LYS A 23 3.94 -17.07 -1.28
C LYS A 23 4.35 -16.09 -2.37
N ILE A 24 4.96 -16.63 -3.43
CA ILE A 24 5.37 -15.83 -4.59
C ILE A 24 4.17 -15.11 -5.21
N SER A 25 3.00 -15.75 -5.24
CA SER A 25 1.78 -15.13 -5.77
C SER A 25 1.38 -13.87 -5.00
N LEU A 26 1.53 -13.88 -3.68
CA LEU A 26 1.25 -12.71 -2.87
C LEU A 26 2.27 -11.61 -3.09
N LYS A 27 3.54 -11.97 -3.18
CA LYS A 27 4.60 -11.01 -3.49
C LYS A 27 4.35 -10.32 -4.82
N LYS A 28 3.97 -11.08 -5.85
CA LYS A 28 3.62 -10.52 -7.15
C LYS A 28 2.42 -9.59 -7.07
N LYS A 29 1.42 -9.95 -6.28
CA LYS A 29 0.23 -9.11 -6.13
C LYS A 29 0.56 -7.78 -5.44
N ILE A 30 1.44 -7.80 -4.45
CA ILE A 30 1.93 -6.57 -3.81
C ILE A 30 2.61 -5.67 -4.85
N GLU A 31 3.51 -6.23 -5.64
CA GLU A 31 4.23 -5.50 -6.68
C GLU A 31 3.28 -4.92 -7.74
N GLN A 32 2.32 -5.72 -8.19
CA GLN A 32 1.31 -5.28 -9.17
C GLN A 32 0.46 -4.13 -8.62
N THR A 33 0.08 -4.21 -7.35
CA THR A 33 -0.70 -3.16 -6.71
C THR A 33 0.07 -1.84 -6.69
N ILE A 34 1.34 -1.90 -6.30
CA ILE A 34 2.20 -0.72 -6.26
C ILE A 34 2.39 -0.14 -7.67
N ASP A 35 2.61 -1.01 -8.66
CA ASP A 35 2.78 -0.58 -10.06
C ASP A 35 1.53 0.11 -10.61
N LEU A 36 0.34 -0.41 -10.30
CA LEU A 36 -0.91 0.21 -10.71
C LEU A 36 -1.06 1.60 -10.09
N LEU A 37 -0.80 1.73 -8.80
CA LEU A 37 -0.88 3.01 -8.12
C LEU A 37 0.15 4.00 -8.67
N ALA A 38 1.38 3.54 -8.91
CA ALA A 38 2.45 4.39 -9.43
C ALA A 38 2.16 4.87 -10.85
N SER A 39 1.44 4.08 -11.64
CA SER A 39 1.06 4.46 -13.00
C SER A 39 -0.12 5.43 -13.05
N GLY A 40 -0.73 5.73 -11.91
CA GLY A 40 -1.88 6.61 -11.83
C GLY A 40 -3.19 5.94 -12.19
N LYS A 41 -3.19 4.63 -12.35
CA LYS A 41 -4.41 3.88 -12.69
C LYS A 41 -5.26 3.62 -11.45
N ARG A 42 -6.56 3.48 -11.67
CA ARG A 42 -7.47 3.07 -10.62
C ARG A 42 -7.29 1.60 -10.30
N LEU A 43 -7.36 1.27 -9.01
CA LEU A 43 -7.40 -0.13 -8.60
C LEU A 43 -8.80 -0.71 -8.86
N PRO A 44 -8.90 -2.01 -9.22
CA PRO A 44 -10.19 -2.68 -9.29
C PRO A 44 -10.97 -2.57 -7.96
N GLU A 45 -12.29 -2.66 -8.04
CA GLU A 45 -13.16 -2.55 -6.87
C GLU A 45 -12.85 -3.57 -5.78
N SER A 46 -12.35 -4.74 -6.16
CA SER A 46 -11.99 -5.79 -5.21
C SER A 46 -10.91 -5.36 -4.20
N TYR A 47 -10.14 -4.33 -4.52
CA TYR A 47 -9.13 -3.78 -3.62
C TYR A 47 -9.73 -2.89 -2.54
N LYS A 48 -10.98 -2.49 -2.67
CA LYS A 48 -11.67 -1.61 -1.71
C LYS A 48 -10.86 -0.37 -1.34
N ASP A 49 -10.24 0.22 -2.35
CA ASP A 49 -9.43 1.42 -2.19
C ASP A 49 -10.30 2.58 -1.69
N HIS A 50 -9.91 3.18 -0.58
CA HIS A 50 -10.68 4.27 0.01
C HIS A 50 -9.81 5.17 0.87
N GLN A 51 -10.27 6.40 1.04
CA GLN A 51 -9.64 7.37 1.91
C GLN A 51 -9.96 7.04 3.37
N LEU A 52 -8.96 7.16 4.23
CA LEU A 52 -9.18 6.98 5.67
C LEU A 52 -9.87 8.20 6.27
N ASN A 53 -10.44 8.04 7.45
CA ASN A 53 -11.23 9.07 8.12
C ASN A 53 -10.44 9.79 9.21
N GLY A 54 -10.93 10.96 9.63
CA GLY A 54 -10.41 11.72 10.77
C GLY A 54 -8.99 12.21 10.55
N GLU A 55 -8.15 11.99 11.54
CA GLU A 55 -6.75 12.43 11.50
C GLU A 55 -5.93 11.77 10.40
N LEU A 56 -6.39 10.61 9.89
CA LEU A 56 -5.72 9.87 8.84
C LEU A 56 -6.27 10.20 7.45
N SER A 57 -7.03 11.26 7.31
CA SER A 57 -7.73 11.59 6.05
C SER A 57 -6.81 11.91 4.88
N LYS A 58 -5.52 12.20 5.11
CA LYS A 58 -4.56 12.38 4.01
C LYS A 58 -4.07 11.06 3.44
N TYR A 59 -4.40 9.95 4.06
CA TYR A 59 -3.96 8.63 3.64
C TYR A 59 -5.10 7.84 3.03
N ARG A 60 -4.73 6.88 2.20
CA ARG A 60 -5.65 5.93 1.60
C ARG A 60 -5.24 4.52 1.98
N GLU A 61 -6.19 3.61 1.91
CA GLU A 61 -5.99 2.21 2.23
C GLU A 61 -6.54 1.36 1.10
N CYS A 62 -5.84 0.29 0.73
CA CYS A 62 -6.38 -0.71 -0.16
C CYS A 62 -6.10 -2.12 0.38
N HIS A 63 -6.98 -3.05 0.01
CA HIS A 63 -6.87 -4.46 0.40
C HIS A 63 -6.15 -5.19 -0.72
N ILE A 64 -4.98 -5.77 -0.42
CA ILE A 64 -4.23 -6.52 -1.41
C ILE A 64 -4.78 -7.93 -1.52
N LYS A 65 -4.87 -8.64 -0.39
CA LYS A 65 -5.45 -9.97 -0.33
C LYS A 65 -5.80 -10.29 1.11
N GLY A 66 -7.02 -10.79 1.36
CA GLY A 66 -7.47 -11.12 2.70
C GLY A 66 -7.32 -9.93 3.63
N ASP A 67 -6.59 -10.11 4.73
CA ASP A 67 -6.37 -9.09 5.73
C ASP A 67 -5.13 -8.22 5.48
N LEU A 68 -4.45 -8.41 4.35
CA LEU A 68 -3.25 -7.62 4.04
C LEU A 68 -3.63 -6.29 3.40
N LEU A 69 -3.31 -5.21 4.12
CA LEU A 69 -3.65 -3.84 3.73
C LEU A 69 -2.39 -3.05 3.37
N LEU A 70 -2.53 -2.14 2.41
CA LEU A 70 -1.50 -1.17 2.08
C LEU A 70 -2.05 0.23 2.39
N ILE A 71 -1.32 0.98 3.21
CA ILE A 71 -1.60 2.39 3.46
C ILE A 71 -0.64 3.22 2.63
N TYR A 72 -1.18 4.18 1.89
CA TYR A 72 -0.38 5.01 1.01
C TYR A 72 -0.94 6.43 0.93
N LYS A 73 -0.15 7.32 0.34
CA LYS A 73 -0.52 8.71 0.11
C LYS A 73 -0.05 9.10 -1.28
N ILE A 74 -0.86 9.86 -1.99
CA ILE A 74 -0.49 10.41 -3.29
C ILE A 74 -0.35 11.91 -3.15
N GLU A 75 0.83 12.44 -3.48
CA GLU A 75 1.07 13.87 -3.57
C GLU A 75 1.06 14.26 -5.05
N ARG A 76 -0.07 14.80 -5.49
CA ARG A 76 -0.30 15.05 -6.92
C ARG A 76 0.57 16.16 -7.47
N GLU A 77 0.84 17.18 -6.69
CA GLU A 77 1.64 18.32 -7.15
C GLU A 77 3.09 17.93 -7.42
N SER A 78 3.65 17.09 -6.57
CA SER A 78 5.03 16.62 -6.71
C SER A 78 5.15 15.30 -7.47
N LEU A 79 4.02 14.68 -7.84
CA LEU A 79 3.95 13.40 -8.54
C LEU A 79 4.65 12.29 -7.75
N VAL A 80 4.34 12.19 -6.46
CA VAL A 80 4.93 11.19 -5.56
C VAL A 80 3.87 10.28 -4.98
N LEU A 81 4.14 8.97 -5.05
CA LEU A 81 3.39 7.94 -4.33
C LEU A 81 4.21 7.54 -3.10
N ILE A 82 3.67 7.76 -1.93
CA ILE A 82 4.32 7.41 -0.67
C ILE A 82 3.70 6.13 -0.13
N LEU A 83 4.49 5.08 -0.01
CA LEU A 83 4.07 3.82 0.61
C LEU A 83 4.32 3.97 2.11
N VAL A 84 3.23 4.08 2.88
CA VAL A 84 3.28 4.45 4.29
C VAL A 84 3.46 3.26 5.19
N ASN A 85 2.67 2.21 4.97
CA ASN A 85 2.81 0.97 5.73
C ASN A 85 2.05 -0.17 5.07
N ILE A 86 2.37 -1.40 5.44
CA ILE A 86 1.73 -2.60 4.94
C ILE A 86 1.61 -3.60 6.09
N GLY A 87 0.48 -4.28 6.21
CA GLY A 87 0.26 -5.26 7.26
C GLY A 87 -1.19 -5.62 7.41
N SER A 88 -1.52 -6.39 8.45
CA SER A 88 -2.88 -6.69 8.78
C SER A 88 -3.55 -5.50 9.46
N HIS A 89 -4.87 -5.51 9.52
CA HIS A 89 -5.63 -4.45 10.18
C HIS A 89 -5.15 -4.24 11.63
N SER A 90 -4.97 -5.32 12.38
CA SER A 90 -4.52 -5.24 13.77
C SER A 90 -3.09 -4.72 13.91
N GLN A 91 -2.24 -4.92 12.91
CA GLN A 91 -0.87 -4.41 12.93
C GLN A 91 -0.81 -2.92 12.63
N LEU A 92 -1.72 -2.42 11.79
CA LEU A 92 -1.70 -1.03 11.31
C LEU A 92 -2.56 -0.10 12.17
N PHE A 93 -3.55 -0.63 12.83
CA PHE A 93 -4.50 0.10 13.66
C PHE A 93 -4.65 -0.60 15.02
#